data_b228031fc4b1ffb3bfc1c60f173a1d07
#
_entry.id   b228031fc4b1ffb3bfc1c60f173a1d07
#
_cell.length_a   1.000
_cell.length_b   1.000
_cell.length_c   1.000
_cell.angle_alpha   90.00
_cell.angle_beta   90.00
_cell.angle_gamma   90.00
#
_symmetry.space_group_name_H-M   'P 1'
#
loop_
_entity.id
_entity.type
_entity.pdbx_description
1 polymer ?
#
loop_
_entity_poly.entity_id
_entity_poly.type
_entity_poly.pdbx_seq_one_letter_code
_entity_poly.pdbx_strand_id
1 'polypeptide(L)'
;MIPPLKTGVTLPQPNWPGIETERLILRQWRASDVAPNTMMLSDPGTARYITADGKPITEPMNGWRNSAIMAGHWVLKGIGMFVVEEKATGKFTGRVGPFFPPSWPGFEVGWGIAKEFRGKGYAFEAARASINWSFATFELDKIIHCIDRENAPSQAVARRLGATIEGETVLLGHAADIWVTHRDRWAG
;
A
#
# COMPACT_ATOMS: atom_id res chain seq x y z
N MET A 1 -3.05 23.21 12.58
CA MET A 1 -3.12 22.43 13.85
C MET A 1 -4.57 22.18 14.18
N ILE A 2 -4.96 20.95 14.53
CA ILE A 2 -6.33 20.65 14.98
C ILE A 2 -6.51 21.28 16.37
N PRO A 3 -7.61 22.02 16.65
CA PRO A 3 -7.86 22.55 17.99
C PRO A 3 -7.93 21.42 19.04
N PRO A 4 -7.52 21.65 20.27
CA PRO A 4 -7.66 20.67 21.33
C PRO A 4 -9.13 20.35 21.60
N LEU A 5 -9.40 19.09 21.93
CA LEU A 5 -10.74 18.67 22.34
C LEU A 5 -11.10 19.31 23.69
N LYS A 6 -12.37 19.60 23.89
CA LYS A 6 -12.89 20.00 25.20
C LYS A 6 -12.69 18.86 26.21
N THR A 7 -12.53 19.23 27.48
CA THR A 7 -12.41 18.26 28.58
C THR A 7 -13.60 17.28 28.56
N GLY A 8 -13.30 15.99 28.66
CA GLY A 8 -14.30 14.91 28.65
C GLY A 8 -14.81 14.49 27.25
N VAL A 9 -14.36 15.15 26.17
CA VAL A 9 -14.70 14.74 24.81
C VAL A 9 -13.62 13.80 24.26
N THR A 10 -14.05 12.65 23.76
CA THR A 10 -13.21 11.71 22.99
C THR A 10 -13.82 11.50 21.61
N LEU A 11 -12.98 11.47 20.58
CA LEU A 11 -13.42 11.07 19.25
C LEU A 11 -13.31 9.56 19.11
N PRO A 12 -14.34 8.89 18.54
CA PRO A 12 -14.26 7.46 18.29
C PRO A 12 -13.10 7.16 17.34
N GLN A 13 -12.31 6.14 17.68
CA GLN A 13 -11.26 5.60 16.82
C GLN A 13 -11.75 4.26 16.26
N PRO A 14 -11.77 4.08 14.94
CA PRO A 14 -12.13 2.79 14.37
C PRO A 14 -11.08 1.74 14.76
N ASN A 15 -11.55 0.58 15.20
CA ASN A 15 -10.68 -0.55 15.51
C ASN A 15 -10.39 -1.35 14.23
N TRP A 16 -9.49 -0.85 13.42
CA TRP A 16 -9.06 -1.53 12.21
C TRP A 16 -7.92 -2.52 12.50
N PRO A 17 -7.75 -3.57 11.67
CA PRO A 17 -6.68 -4.54 11.85
C PRO A 17 -5.29 -3.93 11.74
N GLY A 18 -4.33 -4.56 12.40
CA GLY A 18 -2.91 -4.39 12.21
C GLY A 18 -2.26 -5.76 12.03
N ILE A 19 -1.11 -5.80 11.36
CA ILE A 19 -0.36 -7.02 11.10
C ILE A 19 1.08 -6.80 11.56
N GLU A 20 1.60 -7.75 12.34
CA GLU A 20 3.01 -7.75 12.72
C GLU A 20 3.77 -8.84 11.96
N THR A 21 4.97 -8.50 11.51
CA THR A 21 5.93 -9.42 10.92
C THR A 21 7.20 -9.47 11.77
N GLU A 22 8.25 -10.10 11.31
CA GLU A 22 9.54 -10.12 12.00
C GLU A 22 10.11 -8.71 12.21
N ARG A 23 10.11 -7.88 11.17
CA ARG A 23 10.77 -6.57 11.18
C ARG A 23 9.82 -5.38 11.08
N LEU A 24 8.54 -5.60 10.72
CA LEU A 24 7.61 -4.56 10.34
C LEU A 24 6.32 -4.62 11.15
N ILE A 25 5.67 -3.46 11.27
CA ILE A 25 4.29 -3.31 11.71
C ILE A 25 3.50 -2.70 10.55
N LEU A 26 2.49 -3.41 10.06
CA LEU A 26 1.52 -2.89 9.11
C LEU A 26 0.34 -2.35 9.94
N ARG A 27 0.17 -1.05 9.96
CA ARG A 27 -0.80 -0.37 10.81
C ARG A 27 -1.66 0.64 10.06
N GLN A 28 -2.61 1.17 10.77
CA GLN A 28 -3.49 2.21 10.25
C GLN A 28 -2.77 3.57 10.13
N TRP A 29 -3.30 4.39 9.25
CA TRP A 29 -2.82 5.74 8.98
C TRP A 29 -2.99 6.66 10.19
N ARG A 30 -2.02 7.52 10.42
CA ARG A 30 -2.01 8.58 11.43
C ARG A 30 -1.71 9.92 10.76
N ALA A 31 -2.09 11.02 11.37
CA ALA A 31 -1.76 12.36 10.87
C ALA A 31 -0.24 12.56 10.67
N SER A 32 0.58 11.94 11.52
CA SER A 32 2.04 11.97 11.42
C SER A 32 2.60 11.28 10.17
N ASP A 33 1.83 10.44 9.48
CA ASP A 33 2.28 9.71 8.29
C ASP A 33 2.17 10.56 7.01
N VAL A 34 1.44 11.67 7.05
CA VAL A 34 1.23 12.54 5.89
C VAL A 34 2.56 13.09 5.35
N ALA A 35 3.41 13.61 6.22
CA ALA A 35 4.70 14.18 5.81
C ALA A 35 5.65 13.11 5.23
N PRO A 36 5.92 11.96 5.88
CA PRO A 36 6.79 10.94 5.30
C PRO A 36 6.19 10.29 4.04
N ASN A 37 4.86 10.13 3.93
CA ASN A 37 4.24 9.68 2.69
C ASN A 37 4.43 10.69 1.55
N THR A 38 4.27 11.98 1.83
CA THR A 38 4.53 13.04 0.85
C THR A 38 5.99 13.01 0.39
N MET A 39 6.93 12.85 1.33
CA MET A 39 8.35 12.71 1.02
C MET A 39 8.63 11.48 0.15
N MET A 40 8.01 10.33 0.43
CA MET A 40 8.11 9.14 -0.42
C MET A 40 7.61 9.42 -1.84
N LEU A 41 6.50 10.13 -1.99
CA LEU A 41 5.89 10.45 -3.28
C LEU A 41 6.57 11.63 -4.00
N SER A 42 7.45 12.37 -3.33
CA SER A 42 8.29 13.40 -3.98
C SER A 42 9.52 12.84 -4.67
N ASP A 43 9.90 11.58 -4.39
CA ASP A 43 10.96 10.88 -5.13
C ASP A 43 10.47 10.54 -6.55
N PRO A 44 11.12 11.03 -7.63
CA PRO A 44 10.68 10.78 -9.00
C PRO A 44 10.60 9.28 -9.34
N GLY A 45 11.51 8.48 -8.79
CA GLY A 45 11.53 7.03 -9.01
C GLY A 45 10.36 6.29 -8.35
N THR A 46 9.77 6.86 -7.29
CA THR A 46 8.52 6.38 -6.69
C THR A 46 7.30 6.92 -7.45
N ALA A 47 7.27 8.23 -7.67
CA ALA A 47 6.14 8.93 -8.27
C ALA A 47 5.76 8.34 -9.63
N ARG A 48 6.77 8.06 -10.47
CA ARG A 48 6.59 7.48 -11.79
C ARG A 48 5.60 6.30 -11.85
N TYR A 49 5.54 5.48 -10.80
CA TYR A 49 4.73 4.25 -10.77
C TYR A 49 3.53 4.30 -9.82
N ILE A 50 3.46 5.32 -8.96
CA ILE A 50 2.45 5.35 -7.89
C ILE A 50 1.47 6.52 -8.02
N THR A 51 1.92 7.66 -8.57
CA THR A 51 1.05 8.82 -8.75
C THR A 51 0.29 8.74 -10.07
N ALA A 52 -0.88 9.36 -10.12
CA ALA A 52 -1.78 9.25 -11.27
C ALA A 52 -1.20 9.81 -12.58
N ASP A 53 -0.33 10.81 -12.50
CA ASP A 53 0.31 11.43 -13.66
C ASP A 53 1.82 11.10 -13.77
N GLY A 54 2.30 10.18 -12.95
CA GLY A 54 3.71 9.79 -12.89
C GLY A 54 4.65 10.87 -12.35
N LYS A 55 4.12 11.98 -11.82
CA LYS A 55 4.92 13.11 -11.35
C LYS A 55 5.07 13.15 -9.84
N PRO A 56 6.20 13.67 -9.33
CA PRO A 56 6.40 13.88 -7.90
C PRO A 56 5.32 14.75 -7.25
N ILE A 57 4.87 14.34 -6.08
CA ILE A 57 3.98 15.14 -5.23
C ILE A 57 4.85 15.95 -4.28
N THR A 58 4.96 17.26 -4.52
CA THR A 58 5.75 18.18 -3.69
C THR A 58 4.86 19.09 -2.84
N GLU A 59 3.64 19.38 -3.30
CA GLU A 59 2.72 20.26 -2.61
C GLU A 59 2.09 19.55 -1.38
N PRO A 60 2.18 20.15 -0.18
CA PRO A 60 1.66 19.56 1.06
C PRO A 60 0.18 19.14 0.98
N MET A 61 -0.66 19.94 0.30
CA MET A 61 -2.08 19.64 0.11
C MET A 61 -2.29 18.37 -0.72
N ASN A 62 -1.47 18.14 -1.75
CA ASN A 62 -1.58 16.94 -2.58
C ASN A 62 -1.08 15.70 -1.84
N GLY A 63 -0.03 15.83 -1.02
CA GLY A 63 0.42 14.79 -0.11
C GLY A 63 -0.64 14.41 0.93
N TRP A 64 -1.29 15.42 1.52
CA TRP A 64 -2.41 15.21 2.42
C TRP A 64 -3.59 14.52 1.73
N ARG A 65 -4.00 14.98 0.54
CA ARG A 65 -5.07 14.35 -0.26
C ARG A 65 -4.76 12.88 -0.56
N ASN A 66 -3.54 12.56 -0.96
CA ASN A 66 -3.14 11.19 -1.22
C ASN A 66 -3.25 10.32 0.05
N SER A 67 -2.75 10.81 1.18
CA SER A 67 -2.86 10.11 2.47
C SER A 67 -4.32 9.95 2.93
N ALA A 68 -5.15 10.98 2.70
CA ALA A 68 -6.59 10.94 3.01
C ALA A 68 -7.35 9.92 2.16
N ILE A 69 -6.98 9.74 0.88
CA ILE A 69 -7.52 8.67 0.02
C ILE A 69 -7.18 7.30 0.60
N MET A 70 -5.92 7.09 1.01
CA MET A 70 -5.49 5.80 1.59
C MET A 70 -6.23 5.50 2.90
N ALA A 71 -6.35 6.46 3.79
CA ALA A 71 -7.10 6.32 5.04
C ALA A 71 -8.62 6.18 4.79
N GLY A 72 -9.17 6.98 3.86
CA GLY A 72 -10.59 6.94 3.49
C GLY A 72 -11.00 5.61 2.86
N HIS A 73 -10.11 4.92 2.17
CA HIS A 73 -10.39 3.61 1.59
C HIS A 73 -10.78 2.59 2.69
N TRP A 74 -10.13 2.62 3.84
CA TRP A 74 -10.50 1.83 5.01
C TRP A 74 -11.91 2.15 5.50
N VAL A 75 -12.26 3.42 5.60
CA VAL A 75 -13.58 3.86 6.07
C VAL A 75 -14.69 3.47 5.09
N LEU A 76 -14.44 3.61 3.79
CA LEU A 76 -15.46 3.40 2.76
C LEU A 76 -15.62 1.93 2.35
N LYS A 77 -14.57 1.13 2.46
CA LYS A 77 -14.53 -0.24 1.93
C LYS A 77 -14.21 -1.31 2.98
N GLY A 78 -13.79 -0.95 4.20
CA GLY A 78 -13.33 -1.89 5.23
C GLY A 78 -11.98 -2.53 4.94
N ILE A 79 -11.31 -2.13 3.86
CA ILE A 79 -9.98 -2.55 3.45
C ILE A 79 -9.16 -1.34 3.01
N GLY A 80 -7.84 -1.48 2.96
CA GLY A 80 -6.98 -0.41 2.46
C GLY A 80 -5.49 -0.73 2.63
N MET A 81 -4.66 0.11 2.04
CA MET A 81 -3.22 0.01 2.27
C MET A 81 -2.88 0.38 3.71
N PHE A 82 -2.11 -0.46 4.36
CA PHE A 82 -1.49 -0.18 5.66
C PHE A 82 -0.31 0.77 5.47
N VAL A 83 -0.03 1.56 6.48
CA VAL A 83 1.30 2.14 6.68
C VAL A 83 2.23 1.02 7.14
N VAL A 84 3.42 0.97 6.58
CA VAL A 84 4.48 0.06 7.00
C VAL A 84 5.47 0.81 7.87
N GLU A 85 5.62 0.35 9.11
CA GLU A 85 6.54 0.91 10.11
C GLU A 85 7.65 -0.09 10.40
N GLU A 86 8.91 0.36 10.42
CA GLU A 86 10.05 -0.46 10.82
C GLU A 86 10.11 -0.58 12.34
N LYS A 87 10.04 -1.79 12.90
CA LYS A 87 10.02 -2.02 14.35
C LYS A 87 11.23 -1.43 15.07
N ALA A 88 12.41 -1.56 14.47
CA ALA A 88 13.66 -1.13 15.09
C ALA A 88 13.75 0.38 15.31
N THR A 89 13.05 1.19 14.51
CA THR A 89 13.18 2.65 14.53
C THR A 89 11.87 3.40 14.72
N GLY A 90 10.74 2.72 14.59
CA GLY A 90 9.41 3.34 14.57
C GLY A 90 9.16 4.22 13.33
N LYS A 91 10.00 4.14 12.30
CA LYS A 91 9.89 4.99 11.12
C LYS A 91 8.90 4.45 10.11
N PHE A 92 8.18 5.36 9.45
CA PHE A 92 7.44 5.09 8.24
C PHE A 92 8.40 4.59 7.16
N THR A 93 8.15 3.41 6.60
CA THR A 93 8.97 2.85 5.51
C THR A 93 8.25 2.79 4.18
N GLY A 94 6.91 2.93 4.20
CA GLY A 94 6.10 2.85 3.01
C GLY A 94 4.64 2.52 3.31
N ARG A 95 3.96 2.05 2.27
CA ARG A 95 2.58 1.58 2.36
C ARG A 95 2.41 0.29 1.56
N VAL A 96 1.70 -0.66 2.11
CA VAL A 96 1.45 -1.96 1.49
C VAL A 96 0.06 -2.45 1.90
N GLY A 97 -0.67 -3.08 0.99
CA GLY A 97 -1.94 -3.68 1.37
C GLY A 97 -3.01 -3.69 0.29
N PRO A 98 -4.24 -4.09 0.66
CA PRO A 98 -5.36 -4.12 -0.25
C PRO A 98 -5.70 -2.76 -0.84
N PHE A 99 -6.02 -2.76 -2.14
CA PHE A 99 -6.49 -1.58 -2.84
C PHE A 99 -7.51 -1.97 -3.89
N PHE A 100 -8.72 -1.45 -3.79
CA PHE A 100 -9.81 -1.81 -4.70
C PHE A 100 -10.78 -0.64 -4.88
N PRO A 101 -10.34 0.50 -5.46
CA PRO A 101 -11.22 1.61 -5.77
C PRO A 101 -12.16 1.29 -6.93
N PRO A 102 -13.16 2.14 -7.21
CA PRO A 102 -14.00 1.99 -8.40
C PRO A 102 -13.17 1.87 -9.69
N SER A 103 -13.61 1.01 -10.61
CA SER A 103 -12.97 0.74 -11.90
C SER A 103 -11.60 0.03 -11.82
N TRP A 104 -11.20 -0.48 -10.66
CA TRP A 104 -10.02 -1.31 -10.54
C TRP A 104 -10.30 -2.73 -11.08
N PRO A 105 -9.34 -3.40 -11.74
CA PRO A 105 -9.59 -4.69 -12.41
C PRO A 105 -9.82 -5.86 -11.45
N GLY A 106 -9.53 -5.71 -10.16
CA GLY A 106 -9.73 -6.74 -9.15
C GLY A 106 -9.22 -6.33 -7.78
N PHE A 107 -9.33 -7.25 -6.81
CA PHE A 107 -8.78 -7.05 -5.48
C PHE A 107 -7.25 -7.10 -5.56
N GLU A 108 -6.63 -5.94 -5.42
CA GLU A 108 -5.18 -5.79 -5.49
C GLU A 108 -4.55 -5.80 -4.10
N VAL A 109 -3.36 -6.37 -3.98
CA VAL A 109 -2.41 -6.03 -2.93
C VAL A 109 -1.24 -5.30 -3.59
N GLY A 110 -1.14 -4.00 -3.33
CA GLY A 110 -0.10 -3.14 -3.85
C GLY A 110 0.98 -2.82 -2.80
N TRP A 111 2.12 -2.31 -3.25
CA TRP A 111 3.24 -1.90 -2.40
C TRP A 111 3.96 -0.66 -2.93
N GLY A 112 4.42 0.16 -1.98
CA GLY A 112 5.33 1.26 -2.23
C GLY A 112 6.24 1.44 -1.02
N ILE A 113 7.56 1.38 -1.24
CA ILE A 113 8.57 1.53 -0.18
C ILE A 113 9.40 2.78 -0.45
N ALA A 114 9.57 3.60 0.57
CA ALA A 114 10.38 4.81 0.52
C ALA A 114 11.84 4.48 0.16
N LYS A 115 12.46 5.38 -0.61
CA LYS A 115 13.76 5.14 -1.27
C LYS A 115 14.83 4.63 -0.32
N GLU A 116 14.92 5.21 0.88
CA GLU A 116 15.92 4.89 1.91
C GLU A 116 15.74 3.50 2.55
N PHE A 117 14.57 2.87 2.34
CA PHE A 117 14.25 1.53 2.86
C PHE A 117 14.21 0.45 1.78
N ARG A 118 14.48 0.80 0.52
CA ARG A 118 14.55 -0.16 -0.59
C ARG A 118 15.76 -1.10 -0.43
N GLY A 119 15.70 -2.24 -1.08
CA GLY A 119 16.78 -3.24 -1.02
C GLY A 119 16.83 -4.08 0.25
N LYS A 120 16.04 -3.73 1.29
CA LYS A 120 15.99 -4.46 2.57
C LYS A 120 15.00 -5.65 2.59
N GLY A 121 14.26 -5.87 1.51
CA GLY A 121 13.24 -6.93 1.42
C GLY A 121 11.88 -6.58 2.05
N TYR A 122 11.67 -5.34 2.47
CA TYR A 122 10.45 -4.91 3.17
C TYR A 122 9.19 -4.99 2.31
N ALA A 123 9.29 -4.68 1.01
CA ALA A 123 8.15 -4.82 0.10
C ALA A 123 7.63 -6.27 0.08
N PHE A 124 8.53 -7.25 -0.03
CA PHE A 124 8.18 -8.66 -0.03
C PHE A 124 7.58 -9.11 1.30
N GLU A 125 8.23 -8.77 2.43
CA GLU A 125 7.78 -9.15 3.77
C GLU A 125 6.36 -8.60 4.06
N ALA A 126 6.15 -7.31 3.79
CA ALA A 126 4.86 -6.67 4.01
C ALA A 126 3.78 -7.16 3.05
N ALA A 127 4.10 -7.35 1.76
CA ALA A 127 3.14 -7.86 0.78
C ALA A 127 2.72 -9.30 1.11
N ARG A 128 3.67 -10.18 1.49
CA ARG A 128 3.37 -11.55 1.93
C ARG A 128 2.42 -11.56 3.13
N ALA A 129 2.70 -10.75 4.14
CA ALA A 129 1.84 -10.65 5.31
C ALA A 129 0.44 -10.09 4.97
N SER A 130 0.36 -9.12 4.08
CA SER A 130 -0.92 -8.56 3.62
C SER A 130 -1.71 -9.56 2.77
N ILE A 131 -1.07 -10.35 1.92
CA ILE A 131 -1.71 -11.43 1.13
C ILE A 131 -2.24 -12.50 2.07
N ASN A 132 -1.46 -12.95 3.05
CA ASN A 132 -1.90 -13.91 4.08
C ASN A 132 -3.15 -13.41 4.80
N TRP A 133 -3.10 -12.16 5.28
CA TRP A 133 -4.25 -11.54 5.94
C TRP A 133 -5.47 -11.48 5.02
N SER A 134 -5.28 -11.09 3.75
CA SER A 134 -6.37 -10.96 2.79
C SER A 134 -7.02 -12.31 2.49
N PHE A 135 -6.24 -13.36 2.27
CA PHE A 135 -6.77 -14.71 2.05
C PHE A 135 -7.41 -15.32 3.31
N ALA A 136 -6.94 -14.96 4.51
CA ALA A 136 -7.56 -15.41 5.76
C ALA A 136 -8.87 -14.68 6.07
N THR A 137 -9.03 -13.45 5.56
CA THR A 137 -10.16 -12.58 5.90
C THR A 137 -11.28 -12.64 4.88
N PHE A 138 -10.97 -12.82 3.60
CA PHE A 138 -11.94 -12.75 2.50
C PHE A 138 -11.99 -14.06 1.70
N GLU A 139 -13.14 -14.33 1.14
CA GLU A 139 -13.31 -15.43 0.17
C GLU A 139 -12.81 -14.98 -1.21
N LEU A 140 -11.50 -15.07 -1.40
CA LEU A 140 -10.82 -14.71 -2.63
C LEU A 140 -10.13 -15.94 -3.23
N ASP A 141 -10.32 -16.20 -4.50
CA ASP A 141 -9.58 -17.23 -5.22
C ASP A 141 -8.21 -16.73 -5.67
N LYS A 142 -8.10 -15.43 -5.88
CA LYS A 142 -6.89 -14.76 -6.33
C LYS A 142 -6.77 -13.32 -5.87
N ILE A 143 -5.55 -12.83 -5.83
CA ILE A 143 -5.18 -11.44 -5.58
C ILE A 143 -4.37 -10.97 -6.78
N ILE A 144 -4.63 -9.74 -7.23
CA ILE A 144 -3.88 -9.14 -8.34
C ILE A 144 -2.84 -8.15 -7.86
N HIS A 145 -1.87 -7.86 -8.74
CA HIS A 145 -0.87 -6.82 -8.59
C HIS A 145 -0.72 -6.14 -9.95
N CYS A 146 -1.13 -4.88 -10.07
CA CYS A 146 -1.00 -4.13 -11.31
C CYS A 146 0.37 -3.46 -11.37
N ILE A 147 1.24 -3.91 -12.25
CA ILE A 147 2.64 -3.49 -12.28
C ILE A 147 2.98 -2.97 -13.66
N ASP A 148 3.45 -1.72 -13.72
CA ASP A 148 4.01 -1.12 -14.94
C ASP A 148 5.13 -2.00 -15.50
N ARG A 149 5.15 -2.16 -16.83
CA ARG A 149 6.10 -3.04 -17.55
C ARG A 149 7.57 -2.62 -17.38
N GLU A 150 7.83 -1.37 -17.03
CA GLU A 150 9.17 -0.86 -16.79
C GLU A 150 9.57 -0.92 -15.31
N ASN A 151 8.65 -1.30 -14.41
CA ASN A 151 8.90 -1.39 -12.97
C ASN A 151 9.54 -2.74 -12.57
N ALA A 152 10.77 -2.98 -13.05
CA ALA A 152 11.51 -4.21 -12.75
C ALA A 152 11.63 -4.55 -11.26
N PRO A 153 11.81 -3.59 -10.33
CA PRO A 153 11.82 -3.88 -8.90
C PRO A 153 10.51 -4.48 -8.39
N SER A 154 9.35 -3.94 -8.80
CA SER A 154 8.04 -4.49 -8.40
C SER A 154 7.77 -5.84 -9.03
N GLN A 155 8.17 -6.07 -10.28
CA GLN A 155 8.09 -7.39 -10.93
C GLN A 155 8.92 -8.44 -10.17
N ALA A 156 10.10 -8.07 -9.67
CA ALA A 156 10.92 -8.98 -8.86
C ALA A 156 10.22 -9.38 -7.55
N VAL A 157 9.50 -8.45 -6.92
CA VAL A 157 8.68 -8.75 -5.73
C VAL A 157 7.53 -9.69 -6.12
N ALA A 158 6.79 -9.42 -7.20
CA ALA A 158 5.69 -10.25 -7.67
C ALA A 158 6.15 -11.69 -7.97
N ARG A 159 7.26 -11.86 -8.71
CA ARG A 159 7.84 -13.20 -8.97
C ARG A 159 8.20 -13.94 -7.68
N ARG A 160 8.79 -13.23 -6.72
CA ARG A 160 9.15 -13.82 -5.42
C ARG A 160 7.92 -14.22 -4.60
N LEU A 161 6.78 -13.55 -4.79
CA LEU A 161 5.49 -13.91 -4.22
C LEU A 161 4.81 -15.07 -4.98
N GLY A 162 5.43 -15.60 -6.04
CA GLY A 162 4.86 -16.67 -6.86
C GLY A 162 3.77 -16.20 -7.83
N ALA A 163 3.63 -14.89 -8.04
CA ALA A 163 2.67 -14.34 -8.99
C ALA A 163 3.10 -14.54 -10.44
N THR A 164 2.12 -14.76 -11.32
CA THR A 164 2.30 -14.89 -12.77
C THR A 164 1.50 -13.83 -13.52
N ILE A 165 1.93 -13.44 -14.73
CA ILE A 165 1.18 -12.49 -15.55
C ILE A 165 0.01 -13.23 -16.19
N GLU A 166 -1.21 -12.72 -15.97
CA GLU A 166 -2.44 -13.32 -16.53
C GLU A 166 -3.30 -12.31 -17.33
N GLY A 167 -2.80 -11.12 -17.53
CA GLY A 167 -3.50 -10.10 -18.30
C GLY A 167 -2.76 -8.79 -18.34
N GLU A 168 -3.42 -7.82 -18.94
CA GLU A 168 -2.94 -6.45 -19.02
C GLU A 168 -4.10 -5.47 -18.75
N THR A 169 -3.77 -4.27 -18.36
CA THR A 169 -4.73 -3.20 -18.08
C THR A 169 -4.12 -1.83 -18.37
N VAL A 170 -4.96 -0.82 -18.39
CA VAL A 170 -4.54 0.58 -18.36
C VAL A 170 -5.09 1.20 -17.08
N LEU A 171 -4.21 1.59 -16.19
CA LEU A 171 -4.57 2.27 -14.94
C LEU A 171 -4.03 3.69 -14.95
N LEU A 172 -4.91 4.66 -14.69
CA LEU A 172 -4.54 6.09 -14.63
C LEU A 172 -3.79 6.56 -15.88
N GLY A 173 -4.07 5.96 -17.05
CA GLY A 173 -3.42 6.27 -18.31
C GLY A 173 -2.10 5.51 -18.58
N HIS A 174 -1.66 4.64 -17.68
CA HIS A 174 -0.43 3.86 -17.80
C HIS A 174 -0.73 2.39 -18.06
N ALA A 175 -0.01 1.78 -19.03
CA ALA A 175 -0.11 0.35 -19.29
C ALA A 175 0.56 -0.44 -18.17
N ALA A 176 -0.15 -1.47 -17.69
CA ALA A 176 0.36 -2.35 -16.64
C ALA A 176 0.01 -3.81 -16.94
N ASP A 177 0.89 -4.71 -16.56
CA ASP A 177 0.61 -6.13 -16.51
C ASP A 177 -0.15 -6.47 -15.23
N ILE A 178 -1.14 -7.37 -15.34
CA ILE A 178 -1.86 -7.93 -14.20
C ILE A 178 -1.14 -9.20 -13.77
N TRP A 179 -0.40 -9.09 -12.68
CA TRP A 179 0.21 -10.22 -11.99
C TRP A 179 -0.81 -10.82 -11.03
N VAL A 180 -0.86 -12.15 -10.93
CA VAL A 180 -1.86 -12.85 -10.13
C VAL A 180 -1.21 -13.82 -9.16
N THR A 181 -1.59 -13.74 -7.90
CA THR A 181 -1.31 -14.72 -6.86
C THR A 181 -2.58 -15.52 -6.60
N HIS A 182 -2.57 -16.82 -6.90
CA HIS A 182 -3.68 -17.73 -6.69
C HIS A 182 -3.65 -18.34 -5.29
N ARG A 183 -4.82 -18.45 -4.65
CA ARG A 183 -4.96 -19.06 -3.32
C ARG A 183 -4.48 -20.50 -3.27
N ASP A 184 -4.84 -21.33 -4.27
CA ASP A 184 -4.49 -22.74 -4.35
C ASP A 184 -2.99 -23.03 -4.51
N ARG A 185 -2.22 -22.01 -4.95
CA ARG A 185 -0.75 -22.08 -5.12
C ARG A 185 0.01 -21.26 -4.08
N TRP A 186 -0.71 -20.61 -3.19
CA TRP A 186 -0.11 -19.75 -2.18
C TRP A 186 0.47 -20.55 -1.02
N ALA A 187 1.78 -20.49 -0.84
CA ALA A 187 2.51 -21.22 0.22
C ALA A 187 2.69 -20.43 1.53
N GLY A 188 2.20 -19.18 1.61
CA GLY A 188 2.30 -18.36 2.82
C GLY A 188 3.52 -17.45 2.89
#